data_1c42d2ab865a612ea5436959511f29d7
#
_entry.id   1c42d2ab865a612ea5436959511f29d7
#
_cell.length_a   1.000
_cell.length_b   1.000
_cell.length_c   1.000
_cell.angle_alpha   90.00
_cell.angle_beta   90.00
_cell.angle_gamma   90.00
#
_symmetry.space_group_name_H-M   'P 1'
#
loop_
_entity.id
_entity.type
_entity.pdbx_description
1 polymer ?
#
loop_
_entity_poly.entity_id
_entity_poly.type
_entity_poly.pdbx_seq_one_letter_code
_entity_poly.pdbx_strand_id
1 'polypeptide(L)'
;IEVWLRDNVKGETVAVTAQHVISAMPLMVAARIIESPEQFDLDIPEYAPWLISNFELHSFPKEKNNSELAWDNVVYGSQGLGYVVATNQLIRVARPERTIFTAYAALNHDTPQAVRRQLLDASDEELLQFAAQDLLTAYGEGFWRHVSHVDITVRGHGMSVPKPGYLSDEALLKIRNRNTGLLFAHSDLSSYSVFEEALYWGVEAARKVLA
;
A
#
# COMPACT_ATOMS: atom_id res chain seq x y z
N ILE A 1 16.99 -17.13 18.16
CA ILE A 1 16.33 -15.83 18.26
C ILE A 1 15.12 -15.98 19.15
N GLU A 2 14.93 -15.06 20.07
CA GLU A 2 13.75 -15.00 20.92
C GLU A 2 12.81 -13.91 20.38
N VAL A 3 11.52 -14.22 20.28
CA VAL A 3 10.48 -13.33 19.81
C VAL A 3 9.41 -13.22 20.90
N TRP A 4 9.15 -12.01 21.35
CA TRP A 4 8.09 -11.71 22.30
C TRP A 4 6.80 -11.35 21.59
N LEU A 5 5.74 -12.11 21.89
CA LEU A 5 4.43 -11.99 21.30
C LEU A 5 3.41 -11.67 22.38
N ARG A 6 2.44 -10.80 22.05
CA ARG A 6 1.27 -10.58 22.89
C ARG A 6 0.07 -11.31 22.34
N ASP A 7 -0.48 -12.24 23.12
CA ASP A 7 -1.77 -12.87 22.83
C ASP A 7 -2.89 -11.82 23.09
N ASN A 8 -3.49 -11.32 22.03
CA ASN A 8 -4.54 -10.31 22.14
C ASN A 8 -5.86 -10.86 22.69
N VAL A 9 -6.04 -12.18 22.72
CA VAL A 9 -7.26 -12.81 23.28
C VAL A 9 -7.11 -13.00 24.79
N LYS A 10 -5.95 -13.50 25.23
CA LYS A 10 -5.67 -13.75 26.64
C LYS A 10 -5.03 -12.57 27.37
N GLY A 11 -4.47 -11.60 26.65
CA GLY A 11 -3.72 -10.48 27.18
C GLY A 11 -2.35 -10.87 27.74
N GLU A 12 -1.89 -12.09 27.51
CA GLU A 12 -0.62 -12.63 27.99
C GLU A 12 0.53 -12.34 27.04
N THR A 13 1.75 -12.26 27.58
CA THR A 13 2.97 -12.16 26.80
C THR A 13 3.66 -13.51 26.75
N VAL A 14 3.99 -13.97 25.54
CA VAL A 14 4.63 -15.27 25.31
C VAL A 14 5.96 -15.08 24.59
N ALA A 15 7.01 -15.70 25.08
CA ALA A 15 8.30 -15.78 24.40
C ALA A 15 8.40 -17.04 23.57
N VAL A 16 8.80 -16.90 22.30
CA VAL A 16 9.04 -18.01 21.37
C VAL A 16 10.50 -17.99 20.95
N THR A 17 11.21 -19.11 21.11
CA THR A 17 12.58 -19.26 20.63
C THR A 17 12.60 -20.04 19.33
N ALA A 18 13.31 -19.51 18.32
CA ALA A 18 13.47 -20.13 17.02
C ALA A 18 14.92 -20.02 16.51
N GLN A 19 15.35 -20.98 15.69
CA GLN A 19 16.66 -20.91 15.01
C GLN A 19 16.65 -19.83 13.92
N HIS A 20 15.55 -19.74 13.18
CA HIS A 20 15.32 -18.75 12.13
C HIS A 20 14.03 -18.00 12.38
N VAL A 21 14.06 -16.70 12.10
CA VAL A 21 12.90 -15.83 12.11
C VAL A 21 12.85 -15.08 10.79
N ILE A 22 11.70 -15.07 10.13
CA ILE A 22 11.48 -14.30 8.90
C ILE A 22 10.63 -13.07 9.26
N SER A 23 11.21 -11.88 9.14
CA SER A 23 10.49 -10.62 9.26
C SER A 23 9.88 -10.24 7.91
N ALA A 24 8.56 -10.38 7.78
CA ALA A 24 7.80 -9.97 6.60
C ALA A 24 7.17 -8.58 6.77
N MET A 25 7.68 -7.80 7.70
CA MET A 25 7.22 -6.44 7.99
C MET A 25 7.97 -5.41 7.14
N PRO A 26 7.38 -4.22 6.88
CA PRO A 26 8.14 -3.08 6.35
C PRO A 26 9.40 -2.82 7.18
N LEU A 27 10.50 -2.48 6.52
CA LEU A 27 11.79 -2.29 7.20
C LEU A 27 11.72 -1.23 8.31
N MET A 28 10.91 -0.18 8.13
CA MET A 28 10.69 0.83 9.15
C MET A 28 10.02 0.29 10.43
N VAL A 29 9.20 -0.74 10.30
CA VAL A 29 8.55 -1.41 11.44
C VAL A 29 9.55 -2.35 12.10
N ALA A 30 10.23 -3.17 11.29
CA ALA A 30 11.27 -4.08 11.76
C ALA A 30 12.35 -3.34 12.57
N ALA A 31 12.82 -2.19 12.10
CA ALA A 31 13.81 -1.36 12.79
C ALA A 31 13.35 -0.80 14.15
N ARG A 32 12.04 -0.79 14.43
CA ARG A 32 11.50 -0.32 15.72
C ARG A 32 11.29 -1.42 16.75
N ILE A 33 11.18 -2.67 16.32
CA ILE A 33 10.88 -3.79 17.20
C ILE A 33 12.06 -4.74 17.41
N ILE A 34 13.10 -4.64 16.60
CA ILE A 34 14.33 -5.40 16.76
C ILE A 34 15.22 -4.68 17.80
N GLU A 35 15.69 -5.41 18.82
CA GLU A 35 16.45 -4.83 19.94
C GLU A 35 17.79 -4.20 19.56
N SER A 36 18.38 -4.63 18.46
CA SER A 36 19.67 -4.12 17.97
C SER A 36 19.55 -3.59 16.55
N PRO A 37 18.77 -2.51 16.32
CA PRO A 37 18.54 -1.98 14.99
C PRO A 37 19.82 -1.39 14.36
N GLU A 38 20.83 -1.04 15.16
CA GLU A 38 22.14 -0.58 14.69
C GLU A 38 22.91 -1.65 13.89
N GLN A 39 22.55 -2.93 14.00
CA GLN A 39 23.06 -4.00 13.13
C GLN A 39 22.54 -3.82 11.68
N PHE A 40 21.52 -3.02 11.52
CA PHE A 40 20.93 -2.63 10.25
C PHE A 40 21.21 -1.14 10.06
N ASP A 41 22.45 -0.79 9.75
CA ASP A 41 22.87 0.57 9.34
C ASP A 41 22.18 0.96 8.02
N LEU A 42 20.87 0.71 7.98
CA LEU A 42 20.03 0.84 6.81
C LEU A 42 19.45 2.24 6.75
N ASP A 43 19.72 2.94 5.66
CA ASP A 43 18.92 4.10 5.27
C ASP A 43 17.51 3.62 4.92
N ILE A 44 16.65 3.62 5.94
CA ILE A 44 15.26 3.15 5.82
C ILE A 44 14.57 3.98 4.75
N PRO A 45 13.93 3.36 3.75
CA PRO A 45 13.27 4.10 2.69
C PRO A 45 12.22 5.06 3.25
N GLU A 46 12.08 6.22 2.65
CA GLU A 46 10.90 7.04 2.89
C GLU A 46 9.65 6.34 2.35
N TYR A 47 8.53 6.58 2.99
CA TYR A 47 7.24 6.03 2.57
C TYR A 47 6.31 7.18 2.20
N ALA A 48 5.80 7.17 0.98
CA ALA A 48 4.79 8.10 0.54
C ALA A 48 3.44 7.79 1.17
N PRO A 49 2.72 8.80 1.65
CA PRO A 49 1.31 8.63 2.04
C PRO A 49 0.44 8.33 0.81
N TRP A 50 -0.58 7.51 1.02
CA TRP A 50 -1.56 7.16 0.00
C TRP A 50 -2.98 7.34 0.53
N LEU A 51 -3.87 7.75 -0.36
CA LEU A 51 -5.30 7.75 -0.15
C LEU A 51 -5.93 6.73 -1.07
N ILE A 52 -6.69 5.80 -0.50
CA ILE A 52 -7.43 4.78 -1.23
C ILE A 52 -8.90 4.94 -0.87
N SER A 53 -9.77 5.04 -1.86
CA SER A 53 -11.17 5.37 -1.64
C SER A 53 -12.06 4.46 -2.46
N ASN A 54 -12.97 3.77 -1.79
CA ASN A 54 -13.94 2.89 -2.40
C ASN A 54 -15.29 3.61 -2.49
N PHE A 55 -15.74 3.86 -3.70
CA PHE A 55 -17.06 4.43 -3.99
C PHE A 55 -18.01 3.30 -4.38
N GLU A 56 -18.94 2.96 -3.50
CA GLU A 56 -20.01 2.01 -3.81
C GLU A 56 -21.05 2.70 -4.67
N LEU A 57 -21.29 2.16 -5.86
CA LEU A 57 -22.22 2.71 -6.84
C LEU A 57 -23.44 1.80 -6.97
N HIS A 58 -24.64 2.37 -6.85
CA HIS A 58 -25.89 1.68 -7.12
C HIS A 58 -26.25 1.67 -8.62
N SER A 59 -25.52 2.40 -9.44
CA SER A 59 -25.65 2.43 -10.91
C SER A 59 -24.36 2.94 -11.52
N PHE A 60 -24.10 2.59 -12.78
CA PHE A 60 -22.90 3.03 -13.47
C PHE A 60 -23.07 4.44 -14.05
N PRO A 61 -22.10 5.34 -13.88
CA PRO A 61 -22.09 6.60 -14.61
C PRO A 61 -21.94 6.34 -16.11
N LYS A 62 -22.39 7.29 -16.91
CA LYS A 62 -22.28 7.19 -18.37
C LYS A 62 -20.91 7.65 -18.83
N GLU A 63 -20.23 6.78 -19.61
CA GLU A 63 -18.95 7.13 -20.21
C GLU A 63 -19.10 8.25 -21.26
N LYS A 64 -18.09 9.13 -21.34
CA LYS A 64 -18.02 10.15 -22.40
C LYS A 64 -17.72 9.50 -23.75
N ASN A 65 -18.23 10.08 -24.81
CA ASN A 65 -17.95 9.69 -26.21
C ASN A 65 -18.28 8.23 -26.55
N ASN A 66 -19.21 7.60 -25.83
CA ASN A 66 -19.55 6.18 -25.98
C ASN A 66 -18.33 5.23 -25.84
N SER A 67 -17.30 5.64 -25.10
CA SER A 67 -16.20 4.74 -24.76
C SER A 67 -16.68 3.61 -23.84
N GLU A 68 -16.01 2.50 -23.89
CA GLU A 68 -16.25 1.41 -22.93
C GLU A 68 -15.51 1.69 -21.62
N LEU A 69 -16.14 1.37 -20.49
CA LEU A 69 -15.51 1.43 -19.20
C LEU A 69 -14.44 0.34 -19.06
N ALA A 70 -13.18 0.75 -18.89
CA ALA A 70 -12.07 -0.16 -18.63
C ALA A 70 -12.07 -0.63 -17.16
N TRP A 71 -11.30 -1.67 -16.87
CA TRP A 71 -11.10 -2.11 -15.49
C TRP A 71 -10.18 -1.16 -14.72
N ASP A 72 -9.24 -0.52 -15.40
CA ASP A 72 -8.30 0.46 -14.88
C ASP A 72 -8.36 1.72 -15.74
N ASN A 73 -8.59 2.86 -15.10
CA ASN A 73 -8.90 4.13 -15.76
C ASN A 73 -7.99 5.23 -15.24
N VAL A 74 -7.15 5.77 -16.10
CA VAL A 74 -6.28 6.90 -15.78
C VAL A 74 -6.92 8.19 -16.27
N VAL A 75 -6.97 9.19 -15.40
CA VAL A 75 -7.56 10.51 -15.72
C VAL A 75 -6.45 11.48 -16.07
N TYR A 76 -6.33 11.80 -17.37
CA TYR A 76 -5.30 12.72 -17.86
C TYR A 76 -5.47 14.12 -17.26
N GLY A 77 -4.36 14.66 -16.73
CA GLY A 77 -4.33 16.00 -16.13
C GLY A 77 -4.81 16.04 -14.67
N SER A 78 -5.19 14.89 -14.09
CA SER A 78 -5.45 14.79 -12.65
C SER A 78 -4.16 14.59 -11.86
N GLN A 79 -4.21 14.85 -10.54
CA GLN A 79 -3.14 14.56 -9.59
C GLN A 79 -3.22 13.13 -9.04
N GLY A 80 -4.37 12.47 -9.17
CA GLY A 80 -4.56 11.08 -8.78
C GLY A 80 -3.97 10.12 -9.81
N LEU A 81 -3.99 8.84 -9.48
CA LEU A 81 -3.56 7.76 -10.37
C LEU A 81 -4.73 7.13 -11.13
N GLY A 82 -5.94 7.66 -10.91
CA GLY A 82 -7.16 7.15 -11.51
C GLY A 82 -7.95 6.21 -10.60
N TYR A 83 -8.71 5.30 -11.21
CA TYR A 83 -9.57 4.38 -10.47
C TYR A 83 -9.74 3.04 -11.17
N VAL A 84 -9.94 1.99 -10.38
CA VAL A 84 -10.24 0.65 -10.87
C VAL A 84 -11.71 0.29 -10.63
N VAL A 85 -12.24 -0.56 -11.49
CA VAL A 85 -13.63 -1.02 -11.47
C VAL A 85 -13.69 -2.45 -10.96
N ALA A 86 -14.17 -2.66 -9.74
CA ALA A 86 -14.12 -3.94 -9.06
C ALA A 86 -14.90 -5.06 -9.78
N THR A 87 -15.98 -4.73 -10.47
CA THR A 87 -16.79 -5.72 -11.19
C THR A 87 -16.05 -6.38 -12.37
N ASN A 88 -15.00 -5.77 -12.89
CA ASN A 88 -14.19 -6.34 -13.97
C ASN A 88 -13.28 -7.49 -13.49
N GLN A 89 -13.12 -7.67 -12.18
CA GLN A 89 -12.39 -8.79 -11.59
C GLN A 89 -13.18 -10.12 -11.66
N LEU A 90 -14.46 -10.06 -11.96
CA LEU A 90 -15.34 -11.22 -12.03
C LEU A 90 -15.80 -11.46 -13.46
N ILE A 91 -15.64 -12.69 -13.97
CA ILE A 91 -16.21 -13.09 -15.25
C ILE A 91 -17.73 -13.18 -15.08
N ARG A 92 -18.47 -12.35 -15.79
CA ARG A 92 -19.94 -12.27 -15.74
C ARG A 92 -20.55 -12.29 -17.14
N VAL A 93 -21.73 -12.89 -17.25
CA VAL A 93 -22.48 -12.92 -18.52
C VAL A 93 -23.19 -11.58 -18.77
N ALA A 94 -23.56 -10.86 -17.71
CA ALA A 94 -24.22 -9.57 -17.79
C ALA A 94 -23.54 -8.55 -16.88
N ARG A 95 -23.62 -7.27 -17.28
CA ARG A 95 -23.14 -6.14 -16.46
C ARG A 95 -23.99 -6.07 -15.17
N PRO A 96 -23.36 -6.04 -13.98
CA PRO A 96 -24.11 -5.91 -12.75
C PRO A 96 -24.72 -4.51 -12.61
N GLU A 97 -25.77 -4.38 -11.81
CA GLU A 97 -26.39 -3.07 -11.54
C GLU A 97 -25.52 -2.21 -10.60
N ARG A 98 -24.78 -2.86 -9.72
CA ARG A 98 -23.91 -2.22 -8.70
C ARG A 98 -22.45 -2.52 -8.96
N THR A 99 -21.59 -1.60 -8.55
CA THR A 99 -20.14 -1.77 -8.61
C THR A 99 -19.44 -0.97 -7.50
N ILE A 100 -18.13 -1.17 -7.37
CA ILE A 100 -17.25 -0.31 -6.60
C ILE A 100 -16.22 0.28 -7.55
N PHE A 101 -16.06 1.61 -7.49
CA PHE A 101 -14.93 2.28 -8.08
C PHE A 101 -13.92 2.57 -6.97
N THR A 102 -12.72 2.03 -7.10
CA THR A 102 -11.62 2.29 -6.17
C THR A 102 -10.68 3.31 -6.77
N ALA A 103 -10.75 4.54 -6.28
CA ALA A 103 -9.80 5.60 -6.62
C ALA A 103 -8.58 5.53 -5.70
N TYR A 104 -7.41 5.86 -6.24
CA TYR A 104 -6.16 5.84 -5.48
C TYR A 104 -5.23 6.97 -5.90
N ALA A 105 -4.62 7.60 -4.89
CA ALA A 105 -3.71 8.70 -5.06
C ALA A 105 -2.45 8.53 -4.22
N ALA A 106 -1.29 8.62 -4.89
CA ALA A 106 -0.01 8.78 -4.22
C ALA A 106 0.16 10.26 -3.89
N LEU A 107 0.22 10.58 -2.61
CA LEU A 107 0.31 11.97 -2.16
C LEU A 107 1.78 12.39 -2.04
N ASN A 108 2.34 12.84 -3.17
CA ASN A 108 3.75 13.19 -3.34
C ASN A 108 3.99 14.66 -3.70
N HIS A 109 3.01 15.52 -3.40
CA HIS A 109 3.07 16.95 -3.70
C HIS A 109 3.97 17.74 -2.74
N ASP A 110 4.35 17.15 -1.61
CA ASP A 110 5.26 17.71 -0.60
C ASP A 110 6.04 16.56 0.06
N THR A 111 6.85 16.87 1.09
CA THR A 111 7.54 15.85 1.86
C THR A 111 6.55 14.90 2.52
N PRO A 112 6.87 13.59 2.63
CA PRO A 112 5.97 12.62 3.27
C PRO A 112 5.54 13.00 4.69
N GLN A 113 6.41 13.71 5.43
CA GLN A 113 6.12 14.19 6.77
C GLN A 113 5.09 15.32 6.77
N ALA A 114 5.22 16.28 5.86
CA ALA A 114 4.26 17.38 5.71
C ALA A 114 2.89 16.87 5.28
N VAL A 115 2.86 15.98 4.28
CA VAL A 115 1.62 15.36 3.81
C VAL A 115 0.93 14.53 4.90
N ARG A 116 1.68 13.73 5.68
CA ARG A 116 1.09 12.99 6.81
C ARG A 116 0.46 13.91 7.84
N ARG A 117 1.08 15.06 8.14
CA ARG A 117 0.51 16.06 9.05
C ARG A 117 -0.77 16.66 8.48
N GLN A 118 -0.75 17.04 7.20
CA GLN A 118 -1.93 17.53 6.49
C GLN A 118 -3.09 16.53 6.53
N LEU A 119 -2.82 15.22 6.32
CA LEU A 119 -3.84 14.18 6.38
C LEU A 119 -4.40 13.95 7.79
N LEU A 120 -3.60 14.16 8.83
CA LEU A 120 -4.06 14.06 10.22
C LEU A 120 -4.95 15.25 10.63
N ASP A 121 -4.70 16.42 10.04
CA ASP A 121 -5.42 17.65 10.32
C ASP A 121 -6.64 17.85 9.38
N ALA A 122 -6.73 17.05 8.30
CA ALA A 122 -7.80 17.17 7.31
C ALA A 122 -9.16 16.75 7.87
N SER A 123 -10.18 17.51 7.54
CA SER A 123 -11.58 17.15 7.78
C SER A 123 -12.04 16.02 6.84
N ASP A 124 -13.12 15.32 7.23
CA ASP A 124 -13.74 14.30 6.39
C ASP A 124 -14.14 14.84 5.01
N GLU A 125 -14.58 16.10 4.96
CA GLU A 125 -14.98 16.76 3.74
C GLU A 125 -13.79 17.05 2.80
N GLU A 126 -12.65 17.47 3.33
CA GLU A 126 -11.41 17.63 2.58
C GLU A 126 -10.89 16.28 2.06
N LEU A 127 -10.91 15.25 2.89
CA LEU A 127 -10.53 13.91 2.47
C LEU A 127 -11.45 13.38 1.35
N LEU A 128 -12.75 13.63 1.45
CA LEU A 128 -13.72 13.23 0.43
C LEU A 128 -13.49 13.96 -0.90
N GLN A 129 -13.17 15.26 -0.87
CA GLN A 129 -12.82 16.03 -2.07
C GLN A 129 -11.56 15.48 -2.74
N PHE A 130 -10.53 15.19 -1.98
CA PHE A 130 -9.32 14.55 -2.49
C PHE A 130 -9.61 13.19 -3.11
N ALA A 131 -10.40 12.38 -2.43
CA ALA A 131 -10.78 11.04 -2.86
C ALA A 131 -11.55 11.01 -4.18
N ALA A 132 -12.45 11.98 -4.37
CA ALA A 132 -13.34 12.05 -5.51
C ALA A 132 -12.75 12.77 -6.73
N GLN A 133 -11.59 13.40 -6.61
CA GLN A 133 -11.02 14.31 -7.62
C GLN A 133 -11.00 13.70 -9.04
N ASP A 134 -10.49 12.50 -9.18
CA ASP A 134 -10.40 11.82 -10.49
C ASP A 134 -11.77 11.51 -11.06
N LEU A 135 -12.67 11.03 -10.21
CA LEU A 135 -14.04 10.68 -10.58
C LEU A 135 -14.87 11.92 -10.96
N LEU A 136 -14.69 13.03 -10.24
CA LEU A 136 -15.33 14.29 -10.58
C LEU A 136 -14.74 14.89 -11.87
N THR A 137 -13.45 14.72 -12.12
CA THR A 137 -12.84 15.13 -13.39
C THR A 137 -13.39 14.31 -14.56
N ALA A 138 -13.57 13.02 -14.38
CA ALA A 138 -14.10 12.13 -15.39
C ALA A 138 -15.59 12.35 -15.67
N TYR A 139 -16.41 12.42 -14.62
CA TYR A 139 -17.88 12.37 -14.72
C TYR A 139 -18.59 13.67 -14.33
N GLY A 140 -17.89 14.62 -13.72
CA GLY A 140 -18.45 15.84 -13.16
C GLY A 140 -19.26 15.60 -11.89
N GLU A 141 -19.93 16.67 -11.39
CA GLU A 141 -20.75 16.61 -10.17
C GLU A 141 -21.92 15.61 -10.25
N GLY A 142 -22.31 15.22 -11.46
CA GLY A 142 -23.32 14.18 -11.68
C GLY A 142 -22.93 12.81 -11.14
N PHE A 143 -21.65 12.57 -10.89
CA PHE A 143 -21.12 11.33 -10.32
C PHE A 143 -21.78 10.97 -8.98
N TRP A 144 -22.00 11.96 -8.12
CA TRP A 144 -22.60 11.75 -6.81
C TRP A 144 -23.99 11.12 -6.82
N ARG A 145 -24.72 11.25 -7.95
CA ARG A 145 -26.04 10.60 -8.10
C ARG A 145 -25.95 9.08 -8.19
N HIS A 146 -24.78 8.53 -8.43
CA HIS A 146 -24.53 7.10 -8.54
C HIS A 146 -24.00 6.50 -7.24
N VAL A 147 -23.47 7.35 -6.34
CA VAL A 147 -22.78 6.92 -5.11
C VAL A 147 -23.78 6.63 -4.00
N SER A 148 -23.70 5.45 -3.39
CA SER A 148 -24.47 5.06 -2.21
C SER A 148 -23.66 5.13 -0.92
N HIS A 149 -22.33 4.87 -1.00
CA HIS A 149 -21.42 4.89 0.13
C HIS A 149 -20.01 5.18 -0.32
N VAL A 150 -19.21 5.80 0.56
CA VAL A 150 -17.78 6.03 0.35
C VAL A 150 -17.02 5.55 1.57
N ASP A 151 -15.98 4.75 1.34
CA ASP A 151 -15.03 4.32 2.37
C ASP A 151 -13.64 4.84 2.01
N ILE A 152 -13.04 5.64 2.89
CA ILE A 152 -11.75 6.29 2.65
C ILE A 152 -10.71 5.72 3.61
N THR A 153 -9.64 5.19 3.05
CA THR A 153 -8.50 4.66 3.80
C THR A 153 -7.27 5.54 3.60
N VAL A 154 -6.82 6.15 4.68
CA VAL A 154 -5.55 6.91 4.72
C VAL A 154 -4.41 5.95 5.07
N ARG A 155 -3.41 5.85 4.20
CA ARG A 155 -2.18 5.10 4.42
C ARG A 155 -1.01 6.07 4.58
N GLY A 156 -0.69 6.48 5.81
CA GLY A 156 0.39 7.44 6.07
C GLY A 156 1.78 6.96 5.64
N HIS A 157 1.97 5.66 5.50
CA HIS A 157 3.20 5.00 5.04
C HIS A 157 2.82 3.93 4.01
N GLY A 158 2.23 4.36 2.89
CA GLY A 158 1.63 3.45 1.93
C GLY A 158 2.65 2.66 1.13
N MET A 159 3.60 3.34 0.49
CA MET A 159 4.62 2.69 -0.34
C MET A 159 5.99 3.32 -0.12
N SER A 160 7.04 2.48 -0.17
CA SER A 160 8.41 2.97 -0.18
C SER A 160 8.69 3.81 -1.43
N VAL A 161 9.43 4.90 -1.25
CA VAL A 161 9.84 5.79 -2.35
C VAL A 161 11.20 5.34 -2.86
N PRO A 162 11.30 4.85 -4.10
CA PRO A 162 12.59 4.45 -4.65
C PRO A 162 13.49 5.68 -4.84
N LYS A 163 14.70 5.62 -4.26
CA LYS A 163 15.72 6.65 -4.41
C LYS A 163 16.87 6.14 -5.25
N PRO A 164 17.52 6.99 -6.07
CA PRO A 164 18.76 6.62 -6.75
C PRO A 164 19.81 6.10 -5.77
N GLY A 165 20.43 4.96 -6.10
CA GLY A 165 21.44 4.32 -5.25
C GLY A 165 20.92 3.35 -4.20
N TYR A 166 19.61 3.33 -3.89
CA TYR A 166 19.03 2.44 -2.87
C TYR A 166 19.39 0.96 -3.10
N LEU A 167 19.26 0.47 -4.33
CA LEU A 167 19.51 -0.94 -4.63
C LEU A 167 20.98 -1.35 -4.53
N SER A 168 21.90 -0.39 -4.53
CA SER A 168 23.35 -0.58 -4.38
C SER A 168 23.86 -0.19 -2.99
N ASP A 169 22.97 0.17 -2.06
CA ASP A 169 23.32 0.43 -0.68
C ASP A 169 23.93 -0.80 -0.01
N GLU A 170 25.10 -0.64 0.61
CA GLU A 170 25.83 -1.76 1.20
C GLU A 170 25.11 -2.41 2.36
N ALA A 171 24.40 -1.64 3.18
CA ALA A 171 23.63 -2.17 4.30
C ALA A 171 22.43 -2.97 3.81
N LEU A 172 21.74 -2.47 2.77
CA LEU A 172 20.67 -3.21 2.10
C LEU A 172 21.17 -4.54 1.53
N LEU A 173 22.32 -4.51 0.85
CA LEU A 173 22.94 -5.73 0.28
C LEU A 173 23.31 -6.74 1.38
N LYS A 174 23.80 -6.30 2.54
CA LYS A 174 24.04 -7.15 3.70
C LYS A 174 22.77 -7.83 4.19
N ILE A 175 21.67 -7.08 4.29
CA ILE A 175 20.36 -7.62 4.70
C ILE A 175 19.84 -8.64 3.70
N ARG A 176 19.88 -8.34 2.40
CA ARG A 176 19.48 -9.26 1.33
C ARG A 176 20.27 -10.56 1.33
N ASN A 177 21.56 -10.48 1.62
CA ASN A 177 22.49 -11.62 1.57
C ASN A 177 22.55 -12.42 2.89
N ARG A 178 21.83 -12.02 3.94
CA ARG A 178 21.75 -12.81 5.16
C ARG A 178 21.17 -14.21 4.87
N ASN A 179 21.78 -15.21 5.46
CA ASN A 179 21.39 -16.62 5.28
C ASN A 179 21.19 -17.36 6.60
N THR A 180 21.30 -16.69 7.73
CA THR A 180 21.16 -17.28 9.06
C THR A 180 20.40 -16.34 10.00
N GLY A 181 19.74 -16.91 10.98
CA GLY A 181 19.10 -16.20 12.07
C GLY A 181 17.88 -15.40 11.59
N LEU A 182 17.94 -14.08 11.72
CA LEU A 182 16.87 -13.18 11.28
C LEU A 182 17.01 -12.87 9.79
N LEU A 183 15.98 -13.21 9.03
CA LEU A 183 15.84 -12.95 7.59
C LEU A 183 14.73 -11.93 7.35
N PHE A 184 14.78 -11.26 6.20
CA PHE A 184 13.77 -10.28 5.81
C PHE A 184 13.07 -10.71 4.52
N ALA A 185 11.76 -10.48 4.46
CA ALA A 185 10.90 -10.89 3.35
C ALA A 185 9.85 -9.80 3.08
N HIS A 186 10.28 -8.66 2.55
CA HIS A 186 9.41 -7.53 2.25
C HIS A 186 9.82 -6.86 0.94
N SER A 187 8.87 -6.27 0.22
CA SER A 187 9.12 -5.53 -1.02
C SER A 187 10.04 -4.31 -0.86
N ASP A 188 10.21 -3.79 0.36
CA ASP A 188 11.19 -2.74 0.67
C ASP A 188 12.62 -3.14 0.30
N LEU A 189 12.93 -4.43 0.33
CA LEU A 189 14.24 -4.92 -0.11
C LEU A 189 14.54 -4.57 -1.57
N SER A 190 13.53 -4.31 -2.39
CA SER A 190 13.66 -3.82 -3.77
C SER A 190 13.21 -2.37 -3.92
N SER A 191 12.66 -1.74 -2.87
CA SER A 191 11.97 -0.45 -2.92
C SER A 191 10.92 -0.38 -4.04
N TYR A 192 10.26 -1.52 -4.30
CA TYR A 192 9.22 -1.64 -5.32
C TYR A 192 8.00 -2.37 -4.71
N SER A 193 7.03 -1.57 -4.26
CA SER A 193 5.93 -2.02 -3.42
C SER A 193 4.83 -2.70 -4.25
N VAL A 194 5.15 -3.87 -4.83
CA VAL A 194 4.21 -4.73 -5.56
C VAL A 194 4.21 -6.14 -4.97
N PHE A 195 3.13 -6.87 -5.23
CA PHE A 195 2.94 -8.23 -4.71
C PHE A 195 4.06 -9.18 -5.14
N GLU A 196 4.51 -9.09 -6.39
CA GLU A 196 5.51 -9.96 -6.99
C GLU A 196 6.87 -9.84 -6.27
N GLU A 197 7.26 -8.63 -5.89
CA GLU A 197 8.48 -8.39 -5.11
C GLU A 197 8.36 -8.95 -3.69
N ALA A 198 7.22 -8.75 -3.04
CA ALA A 198 6.98 -9.32 -1.72
C ALA A 198 7.02 -10.86 -1.76
N LEU A 199 6.42 -11.47 -2.78
CA LEU A 199 6.44 -12.91 -3.01
C LEU A 199 7.88 -13.41 -3.28
N TYR A 200 8.63 -12.73 -4.14
CA TYR A 200 10.02 -13.07 -4.45
C TYR A 200 10.86 -13.14 -3.17
N TRP A 201 10.84 -12.09 -2.35
CA TRP A 201 11.61 -12.06 -1.10
C TRP A 201 11.10 -13.07 -0.07
N GLY A 202 9.81 -13.36 -0.05
CA GLY A 202 9.25 -14.43 0.76
C GLY A 202 9.80 -15.82 0.39
N VAL A 203 9.85 -16.12 -0.91
CA VAL A 203 10.40 -17.36 -1.44
C VAL A 203 11.90 -17.46 -1.17
N GLU A 204 12.65 -16.37 -1.38
CA GLU A 204 14.10 -16.33 -1.12
C GLU A 204 14.42 -16.55 0.37
N ALA A 205 13.65 -15.92 1.27
CA ALA A 205 13.83 -16.14 2.71
C ALA A 205 13.53 -17.60 3.10
N ALA A 206 12.45 -18.18 2.56
CA ALA A 206 12.11 -19.58 2.81
C ALA A 206 13.19 -20.55 2.30
N ARG A 207 13.75 -20.32 1.11
CA ARG A 207 14.86 -21.13 0.56
C ARG A 207 16.08 -21.12 1.47
N LYS A 208 16.43 -19.95 2.02
CA LYS A 208 17.57 -19.82 2.94
C LYS A 208 17.38 -20.57 4.26
N VAL A 209 16.14 -20.73 4.72
CA VAL A 209 15.82 -21.51 5.94
C VAL A 209 15.89 -23.02 5.66
N LEU A 210 15.59 -23.45 4.43
CA LEU A 210 15.55 -24.86 4.03
C LEU A 210 16.89 -25.39 3.52
N ALA A 211 17.87 -24.55 3.27
CA ALA A 211 19.20 -24.92 2.80
C ALA A 211 20.12 -25.34 3.96
#